data_0407b8df853bbc6ea42e93376636899f
#
_entry.id   0407b8df853bbc6ea42e93376636899f
#
_cell.length_a   1.000
_cell.length_b   1.000
_cell.length_c   1.000
_cell.angle_alpha   90.00
_cell.angle_beta   90.00
_cell.angle_gamma   90.00
#
_symmetry.space_group_name_H-M   'P 1'
#
loop_
_entity.id
_entity.type
_entity.pdbx_description
1 polymer ?
#
loop_
_entity_poly.entity_id
_entity_poly.type
_entity_poly.pdbx_seq_one_letter_code
_entity_poly.pdbx_strand_id
1 'polypeptide(L)'
;MKLTINGVEQKESEFKGETLEAILDMMVKNTPGSYIRRIWLDQQEFPSDDRETLQKKPADINSLEVELADLKDLVATNLSNALDYLEKLIPGFDQAADLFRTGNEQEANKYYIQILDGMDWFSEVVNVVMSSEGEGQEPENSLRIRQAKLTDLMSQMLEANKNQDWVLLADILEYEMIPFYKEWQTILSKLKNPH
;
A
#
# COMPACT_ATOMS: atom_id res chain seq x y z
N MET A 1 31.62 -4.14 14.29
CA MET A 1 30.16 -4.41 14.23
C MET A 1 29.93 -5.85 13.79
N LYS A 2 29.08 -6.63 14.46
CA LYS A 2 28.64 -7.92 13.96
C LYS A 2 27.46 -7.72 13.03
N LEU A 3 27.54 -8.23 11.78
CA LEU A 3 26.53 -8.06 10.77
C LEU A 3 25.86 -9.40 10.43
N THR A 4 24.51 -9.44 10.44
CA THR A 4 23.73 -10.63 10.13
C THR A 4 22.64 -10.27 9.14
N ILE A 5 22.50 -11.04 8.05
CA ILE A 5 21.41 -10.91 7.08
C ILE A 5 20.65 -12.23 7.04
N ASN A 6 19.35 -12.21 7.30
CA ASN A 6 18.48 -13.38 7.33
C ASN A 6 19.07 -14.52 8.20
N GLY A 7 19.63 -14.18 9.37
CA GLY A 7 20.25 -15.11 10.30
C GLY A 7 21.65 -15.62 9.90
N VAL A 8 22.20 -15.17 8.77
CA VAL A 8 23.53 -15.56 8.28
C VAL A 8 24.53 -14.43 8.55
N GLU A 9 25.61 -14.74 9.27
CA GLU A 9 26.66 -13.76 9.57
C GLU A 9 27.43 -13.37 8.29
N GLN A 10 27.59 -12.07 8.08
CA GLN A 10 28.26 -11.49 6.91
C GLN A 10 29.63 -10.91 7.29
N LYS A 11 30.52 -10.83 6.31
CA LYS A 11 31.79 -10.17 6.52
C LYS A 11 31.60 -8.66 6.44
N GLU A 12 31.99 -7.95 7.50
CA GLU A 12 31.88 -6.48 7.57
C GLU A 12 32.59 -5.78 6.40
N SER A 13 33.63 -6.39 5.82
CA SER A 13 34.34 -5.84 4.65
C SER A 13 33.50 -5.76 3.38
N GLU A 14 32.41 -6.47 3.28
CA GLU A 14 31.51 -6.51 2.12
C GLU A 14 30.52 -5.35 2.12
N PHE A 15 30.33 -4.72 3.29
CA PHE A 15 29.36 -3.64 3.49
C PHE A 15 30.07 -2.43 4.10
N LYS A 16 30.59 -1.54 3.23
CA LYS A 16 31.31 -0.34 3.65
C LYS A 16 30.41 0.88 3.51
N GLY A 17 30.17 1.56 4.61
CA GLY A 17 29.44 2.83 4.64
C GLY A 17 29.88 3.69 5.81
N GLU A 18 29.76 5.02 5.69
CA GLU A 18 30.04 5.95 6.77
C GLU A 18 28.89 6.03 7.78
N THR A 19 27.70 5.63 7.35
CA THR A 19 26.47 5.63 8.15
C THR A 19 25.75 4.27 8.02
N LEU A 20 24.84 3.99 8.94
CA LEU A 20 23.95 2.83 8.87
C LEU A 20 23.11 2.84 7.58
N GLU A 21 22.57 4.00 7.20
CA GLU A 21 21.81 4.19 5.96
C GLU A 21 22.59 3.69 4.73
N ALA A 22 23.87 4.13 4.61
CA ALA A 22 24.72 3.71 3.49
C ALA A 22 24.97 2.21 3.45
N ILE A 23 25.03 1.54 4.61
CA ILE A 23 25.18 0.09 4.70
C ILE A 23 23.88 -0.59 4.26
N LEU A 24 22.71 -0.13 4.73
CA LEU A 24 21.42 -0.68 4.38
C LEU A 24 21.12 -0.53 2.88
N ASP A 25 21.41 0.63 2.29
CA ASP A 25 21.29 0.87 0.86
C ASP A 25 22.17 -0.08 0.04
N MET A 26 23.40 -0.32 0.52
CA MET A 26 24.31 -1.27 -0.15
C MET A 26 23.77 -2.71 -0.08
N MET A 27 23.14 -3.12 1.02
CA MET A 27 22.53 -4.44 1.15
C MET A 27 21.42 -4.64 0.11
N VAL A 28 20.50 -3.67 -0.01
CA VAL A 28 19.42 -3.73 -1.01
C VAL A 28 20.01 -3.72 -2.42
N LYS A 29 21.03 -2.90 -2.70
CA LYS A 29 21.71 -2.85 -3.99
C LYS A 29 22.39 -4.15 -4.36
N ASN A 30 22.98 -4.85 -3.39
CA ASN A 30 23.66 -6.13 -3.60
C ASN A 30 22.69 -7.31 -3.71
N THR A 31 21.41 -7.12 -3.35
CA THR A 31 20.36 -8.13 -3.42
C THR A 31 19.18 -7.59 -4.24
N PRO A 32 19.32 -7.49 -5.57
CA PRO A 32 18.27 -6.95 -6.44
C PRO A 32 16.95 -7.72 -6.27
N GLY A 33 15.85 -7.00 -6.17
CA GLY A 33 14.52 -7.59 -5.97
C GLY A 33 14.18 -7.88 -4.51
N SER A 34 15.03 -7.49 -3.56
CA SER A 34 14.73 -7.55 -2.13
C SER A 34 14.45 -6.17 -1.54
N TYR A 35 13.78 -6.17 -0.39
CA TYR A 35 13.59 -4.99 0.43
C TYR A 35 13.88 -5.32 1.89
N ILE A 36 14.19 -4.29 2.68
CA ILE A 36 14.40 -4.44 4.12
C ILE A 36 13.04 -4.56 4.80
N ARG A 37 12.80 -5.72 5.41
CA ARG A 37 11.57 -6.01 6.14
C ARG A 37 11.65 -5.57 7.58
N ARG A 38 12.79 -5.87 8.25
CA ARG A 38 13.05 -5.51 9.66
C ARG A 38 14.52 -5.26 9.88
N ILE A 39 14.80 -4.43 10.87
CA ILE A 39 16.17 -4.09 11.30
C ILE A 39 16.25 -4.17 12.81
N TRP A 40 17.29 -4.80 13.30
CA TRP A 40 17.64 -4.81 14.72
C TRP A 40 19.05 -4.25 14.92
N LEU A 41 19.15 -3.28 15.82
CA LEU A 41 20.42 -2.76 16.34
C LEU A 41 20.61 -3.21 17.78
N ASP A 42 21.73 -3.84 18.07
CA ASP A 42 22.03 -4.32 19.42
C ASP A 42 20.88 -5.10 20.06
N GLN A 43 20.22 -5.95 19.25
CA GLN A 43 19.05 -6.78 19.59
C GLN A 43 17.73 -6.01 19.82
N GLN A 44 17.68 -4.72 19.53
CA GLN A 44 16.45 -3.93 19.54
C GLN A 44 15.97 -3.68 18.11
N GLU A 45 14.70 -4.00 17.83
CA GLU A 45 14.06 -3.66 16.56
C GLU A 45 13.83 -2.15 16.48
N PHE A 46 14.13 -1.55 15.33
CA PHE A 46 13.87 -0.13 15.11
C PHE A 46 13.22 0.12 13.73
N PRO A 47 12.42 1.20 13.60
CA PRO A 47 11.78 1.58 12.36
C PRO A 47 12.81 2.00 11.30
N SER A 48 12.59 1.58 10.04
CA SER A 48 13.48 1.91 8.91
C SER A 48 13.46 3.40 8.51
N ASP A 49 12.55 4.19 9.05
CA ASP A 49 12.40 5.64 8.80
C ASP A 49 12.96 6.52 9.92
N ASP A 50 13.55 5.94 10.95
CA ASP A 50 14.22 6.71 12.03
C ASP A 50 15.52 7.33 11.55
N ARG A 51 15.41 8.58 11.08
CA ARG A 51 16.52 9.35 10.50
C ARG A 51 17.71 9.53 11.44
N GLU A 52 17.48 9.66 12.75
CA GLU A 52 18.56 9.84 13.72
C GLU A 52 19.40 8.55 13.83
N THR A 53 18.75 7.42 13.92
CA THR A 53 19.40 6.11 13.97
C THR A 53 20.09 5.76 12.66
N LEU A 54 19.50 6.10 11.52
CA LEU A 54 20.09 5.85 10.20
C LEU A 54 21.42 6.61 9.99
N GLN A 55 21.63 7.74 10.66
CA GLN A 55 22.90 8.50 10.60
C GLN A 55 23.98 8.02 11.59
N LYS A 56 23.71 7.01 12.41
CA LYS A 56 24.73 6.42 13.30
C LYS A 56 25.87 5.82 12.51
N LYS A 57 27.09 5.96 13.08
CA LYS A 57 28.29 5.36 12.49
C LYS A 57 28.35 3.87 12.84
N PRO A 58 28.81 3.02 11.94
CA PRO A 58 28.96 1.58 12.21
C PRO A 58 29.84 1.26 13.43
N ALA A 59 30.80 2.15 13.75
CA ALA A 59 31.67 2.01 14.92
C ALA A 59 30.92 2.12 16.26
N ASP A 60 29.76 2.77 16.27
CA ASP A 60 28.94 2.99 17.46
C ASP A 60 27.88 1.87 17.65
N ILE A 61 27.89 0.83 16.77
CA ILE A 61 26.93 -0.25 16.73
C ILE A 61 27.67 -1.57 17.03
N ASN A 62 27.23 -2.36 18.01
CA ASN A 62 27.82 -3.66 18.30
C ASN A 62 27.32 -4.74 17.34
N SER A 63 26.01 -4.77 17.08
CA SER A 63 25.40 -5.72 16.16
C SER A 63 24.30 -5.09 15.31
N LEU A 64 24.31 -5.43 14.03
CA LEU A 64 23.26 -5.11 13.05
C LEU A 64 22.72 -6.42 12.51
N GLU A 65 21.43 -6.65 12.68
CA GLU A 65 20.70 -7.73 12.05
C GLU A 65 19.64 -7.17 11.12
N VAL A 66 19.59 -7.68 9.89
CA VAL A 66 18.68 -7.22 8.85
C VAL A 66 17.92 -8.40 8.28
N GLU A 67 16.61 -8.31 8.25
CA GLU A 67 15.74 -9.25 7.53
C GLU A 67 15.41 -8.65 6.17
N LEU A 68 15.95 -9.29 5.11
CA LEU A 68 15.59 -8.99 3.73
C LEU A 68 14.48 -9.95 3.28
N ALA A 69 13.49 -9.43 2.56
CA ALA A 69 12.42 -10.21 1.95
C ALA A 69 12.35 -9.95 0.44
N ASP A 70 11.78 -10.90 -0.30
CA ASP A 70 11.60 -10.77 -1.74
C ASP A 70 10.47 -9.78 -2.05
N LEU A 71 10.72 -8.80 -2.89
CA LEU A 71 9.74 -7.82 -3.33
C LEU A 71 8.58 -8.49 -4.08
N LYS A 72 8.85 -9.57 -4.83
CA LYS A 72 7.80 -10.32 -5.53
C LYS A 72 6.81 -10.97 -4.58
N ASP A 73 7.29 -11.51 -3.45
CA ASP A 73 6.41 -12.10 -2.43
C ASP A 73 5.54 -11.03 -1.77
N LEU A 74 6.11 -9.83 -1.53
CA LEU A 74 5.35 -8.70 -1.01
C LEU A 74 4.26 -8.28 -1.99
N VAL A 75 4.60 -8.12 -3.27
CA VAL A 75 3.66 -7.74 -4.33
C VAL A 75 2.57 -8.79 -4.48
N ALA A 76 2.91 -10.08 -4.53
CA ALA A 76 1.94 -11.16 -4.64
C ALA A 76 0.97 -11.20 -3.45
N THR A 77 1.49 -10.97 -2.23
CA THR A 77 0.68 -10.89 -1.02
C THR A 77 -0.25 -9.68 -1.06
N ASN A 78 0.25 -8.51 -1.44
CA ASN A 78 -0.55 -7.28 -1.54
C ASN A 78 -1.62 -7.38 -2.63
N LEU A 79 -1.31 -7.99 -3.79
CA LEU A 79 -2.29 -8.27 -4.83
C LEU A 79 -3.42 -9.18 -4.33
N SER A 80 -3.06 -10.25 -3.61
CA SER A 80 -4.07 -11.16 -3.03
C SER A 80 -4.96 -10.42 -2.04
N ASN A 81 -4.35 -9.70 -1.09
CA ASN A 81 -5.09 -8.94 -0.07
C ASN A 81 -6.01 -7.88 -0.69
N ALA A 82 -5.53 -7.18 -1.74
CA ALA A 82 -6.33 -6.17 -2.44
C ALA A 82 -7.54 -6.80 -3.15
N LEU A 83 -7.37 -7.94 -3.81
CA LEU A 83 -8.47 -8.66 -4.45
C LEU A 83 -9.50 -9.16 -3.42
N ASP A 84 -9.04 -9.78 -2.33
CA ASP A 84 -9.91 -10.26 -1.24
C ASP A 84 -10.66 -9.09 -0.57
N TYR A 85 -10.02 -7.92 -0.52
CA TYR A 85 -10.65 -6.72 0.03
C TYR A 85 -11.73 -6.15 -0.90
N LEU A 86 -11.50 -6.14 -2.21
CA LEU A 86 -12.50 -5.69 -3.20
C LEU A 86 -13.77 -6.54 -3.18
N GLU A 87 -13.68 -7.83 -2.84
CA GLU A 87 -14.86 -8.69 -2.66
C GLU A 87 -15.77 -8.22 -1.51
N LYS A 88 -15.26 -7.44 -0.57
CA LYS A 88 -16.01 -6.85 0.54
C LYS A 88 -16.37 -5.40 0.29
N LEU A 89 -15.46 -4.63 -0.27
CA LEU A 89 -15.63 -3.20 -0.53
C LEU A 89 -16.74 -2.95 -1.55
N ILE A 90 -16.78 -3.71 -2.66
CA ILE A 90 -17.78 -3.53 -3.72
C ILE A 90 -19.20 -3.75 -3.20
N PRO A 91 -19.53 -4.85 -2.50
CA PRO A 91 -20.84 -4.98 -1.86
C PRO A 91 -21.12 -3.93 -0.77
N GLY A 92 -20.08 -3.44 -0.11
CA GLY A 92 -20.19 -2.36 0.89
C GLY A 92 -20.74 -1.06 0.30
N PHE A 93 -20.31 -0.70 -0.93
CA PHE A 93 -20.88 0.45 -1.65
C PHE A 93 -22.38 0.27 -1.91
N ASP A 94 -22.78 -0.90 -2.40
CA ASP A 94 -24.17 -1.24 -2.70
C ASP A 94 -25.05 -1.14 -1.44
N GLN A 95 -24.59 -1.73 -0.34
CA GLN A 95 -25.29 -1.69 0.94
C GLN A 95 -25.41 -0.26 1.49
N ALA A 96 -24.36 0.56 1.40
CA ALA A 96 -24.40 1.95 1.84
C ALA A 96 -25.40 2.77 0.98
N ALA A 97 -25.41 2.54 -0.35
CA ALA A 97 -26.34 3.19 -1.26
C ALA A 97 -27.79 2.88 -0.92
N ASP A 98 -28.10 1.60 -0.67
CA ASP A 98 -29.44 1.16 -0.27
C ASP A 98 -29.89 1.78 1.07
N LEU A 99 -28.99 1.86 2.04
CA LEU A 99 -29.28 2.47 3.35
C LEU A 99 -29.56 3.97 3.21
N PHE A 100 -28.80 4.70 2.39
CA PHE A 100 -29.07 6.12 2.11
C PHE A 100 -30.43 6.30 1.42
N ARG A 101 -30.76 5.50 0.41
CA ARG A 101 -32.06 5.57 -0.30
C ARG A 101 -33.26 5.24 0.56
N THR A 102 -33.09 4.34 1.53
CA THR A 102 -34.17 3.96 2.47
C THR A 102 -34.29 4.90 3.66
N GLY A 103 -33.44 5.94 3.77
CA GLY A 103 -33.47 6.92 4.85
C GLY A 103 -32.87 6.42 6.17
N ASN A 104 -32.14 5.30 6.15
CA ASN A 104 -31.42 4.81 7.33
C ASN A 104 -30.05 5.48 7.46
N GLU A 105 -30.05 6.81 7.59
CA GLU A 105 -28.85 7.65 7.53
C GLU A 105 -27.80 7.28 8.58
N GLN A 106 -28.21 6.90 9.79
CA GLN A 106 -27.27 6.57 10.86
C GLN A 106 -26.44 5.33 10.51
N GLU A 107 -27.06 4.29 9.99
CA GLU A 107 -26.39 3.06 9.60
C GLU A 107 -25.61 3.28 8.29
N ALA A 108 -26.18 3.99 7.34
CA ALA A 108 -25.51 4.37 6.09
C ALA A 108 -24.18 5.10 6.36
N ASN A 109 -24.16 6.08 7.27
CA ASN A 109 -22.93 6.82 7.62
C ASN A 109 -21.87 5.94 8.28
N LYS A 110 -22.24 4.90 9.05
CA LYS A 110 -21.26 3.95 9.59
C LYS A 110 -20.58 3.16 8.47
N TYR A 111 -21.36 2.64 7.52
CA TYR A 111 -20.81 1.97 6.34
C TYR A 111 -19.95 2.92 5.50
N TYR A 112 -20.40 4.15 5.33
CA TYR A 112 -19.68 5.17 4.56
C TYR A 112 -18.29 5.47 5.14
N ILE A 113 -18.15 5.58 6.46
CA ILE A 113 -16.84 5.75 7.12
C ILE A 113 -15.94 4.54 6.86
N GLN A 114 -16.47 3.32 7.01
CA GLN A 114 -15.69 2.09 6.73
C GLN A 114 -15.27 1.99 5.26
N ILE A 115 -16.11 2.46 4.35
CA ILE A 115 -15.79 2.55 2.92
C ILE A 115 -14.63 3.51 2.69
N LEU A 116 -14.65 4.71 3.28
CA LEU A 116 -13.58 5.69 3.16
C LEU A 116 -12.24 5.15 3.67
N ASP A 117 -12.23 4.54 4.87
CA ASP A 117 -11.03 3.90 5.43
C ASP A 117 -10.50 2.80 4.49
N GLY A 118 -11.40 2.04 3.90
CA GLY A 118 -11.06 1.00 2.95
C GLY A 118 -10.51 1.49 1.63
N MET A 119 -11.02 2.61 1.14
CA MET A 119 -10.53 3.26 -0.07
C MET A 119 -9.11 3.79 0.12
N ASP A 120 -8.81 4.38 1.28
CA ASP A 120 -7.47 4.85 1.63
C ASP A 120 -6.49 3.68 1.67
N TRP A 121 -6.81 2.62 2.41
CA TRP A 121 -5.97 1.41 2.46
C TRP A 121 -5.75 0.81 1.07
N PHE A 122 -6.81 0.68 0.26
CA PHE A 122 -6.69 0.14 -1.10
C PHE A 122 -5.77 0.99 -1.98
N SER A 123 -5.86 2.32 -1.86
CA SER A 123 -5.01 3.25 -2.61
C SER A 123 -3.53 3.08 -2.25
N GLU A 124 -3.20 2.89 -0.97
CA GLU A 124 -1.83 2.61 -0.52
C GLU A 124 -1.31 1.29 -1.11
N VAL A 125 -2.10 0.22 -1.05
CA VAL A 125 -1.72 -1.09 -1.60
C VAL A 125 -1.50 -1.02 -3.11
N VAL A 126 -2.39 -0.36 -3.84
CA VAL A 126 -2.25 -0.17 -5.29
C VAL A 126 -0.98 0.60 -5.62
N ASN A 127 -0.65 1.66 -4.88
CA ASN A 127 0.58 2.41 -5.09
C ASN A 127 1.83 1.53 -4.92
N VAL A 128 1.87 0.66 -3.90
CA VAL A 128 2.98 -0.29 -3.68
C VAL A 128 3.10 -1.27 -4.86
N VAL A 129 1.99 -1.89 -5.26
CA VAL A 129 1.95 -2.86 -6.36
C VAL A 129 2.42 -2.23 -7.66
N MET A 130 1.88 -1.07 -8.01
CA MET A 130 2.18 -0.41 -9.28
C MET A 130 3.62 0.15 -9.33
N SER A 131 4.17 0.60 -8.19
CA SER A 131 5.56 1.04 -8.11
C SER A 131 6.56 -0.10 -8.30
N SER A 132 6.17 -1.33 -8.01
CA SER A 132 7.03 -2.52 -8.11
C SER A 132 7.07 -3.15 -9.51
N GLU A 133 6.06 -2.91 -10.35
CA GLU A 133 5.96 -3.50 -11.71
C GLU A 133 6.91 -2.83 -12.72
N GLY A 134 7.56 -1.72 -12.37
CA GLY A 134 8.50 -1.00 -13.23
C GLY A 134 7.82 -0.18 -14.33
N GLU A 135 8.58 0.77 -14.90
CA GLU A 135 8.13 1.65 -15.99
C GLU A 135 7.92 0.84 -17.29
N GLY A 136 6.77 0.20 -17.49
CA GLY A 136 6.60 -0.47 -18.78
C GLY A 136 5.32 -1.27 -19.03
N GLN A 137 4.56 -1.64 -18.01
CA GLN A 137 3.39 -2.52 -18.24
C GLN A 137 2.03 -1.80 -18.27
N GLU A 138 1.88 -0.66 -17.60
CA GLU A 138 0.74 0.24 -17.79
C GLU A 138 1.26 1.63 -18.16
N PRO A 139 0.65 2.34 -19.12
CA PRO A 139 1.02 3.71 -19.40
C PRO A 139 0.84 4.53 -18.12
N GLU A 140 1.86 5.25 -17.70
CA GLU A 140 1.82 6.20 -16.55
C GLU A 140 0.57 7.10 -16.60
N ASN A 141 0.07 7.36 -17.81
CA ASN A 141 -1.17 8.07 -18.06
C ASN A 141 -2.42 7.33 -17.56
N SER A 142 -2.46 6.00 -17.51
CA SER A 142 -3.66 5.28 -17.08
C SER A 142 -3.85 5.35 -15.57
N LEU A 143 -2.77 5.28 -14.79
CA LEU A 143 -2.81 5.47 -13.34
C LEU A 143 -3.18 6.88 -12.95
N ARG A 144 -2.57 7.89 -13.60
CA ARG A 144 -2.91 9.30 -13.37
C ARG A 144 -4.37 9.60 -13.68
N ILE A 145 -4.91 9.05 -14.77
CA ILE A 145 -6.32 9.18 -15.13
C ILE A 145 -7.22 8.56 -14.07
N ARG A 146 -6.87 7.36 -13.56
CA ARG A 146 -7.63 6.70 -12.50
C ARG A 146 -7.56 7.45 -11.18
N GLN A 147 -6.39 7.94 -10.79
CA GLN A 147 -6.23 8.78 -9.59
C GLN A 147 -7.04 10.08 -9.70
N ALA A 148 -7.01 10.73 -10.85
CA ALA A 148 -7.80 11.94 -11.09
C ALA A 148 -9.31 11.64 -11.02
N LYS A 149 -9.77 10.53 -11.62
CA LYS A 149 -11.17 10.09 -11.54
C LYS A 149 -11.57 9.80 -10.09
N LEU A 150 -10.75 9.09 -9.32
CA LEU A 150 -11.04 8.81 -7.91
C LEU A 150 -11.13 10.09 -7.09
N THR A 151 -10.20 11.02 -7.28
CA THR A 151 -10.21 12.33 -6.58
C THR A 151 -11.47 13.11 -6.89
N ASP A 152 -11.92 13.13 -8.15
CA ASP A 152 -13.16 13.79 -8.57
C ASP A 152 -14.38 13.13 -7.92
N LEU A 153 -14.49 11.81 -7.95
CA LEU A 153 -15.57 11.06 -7.30
C LEU A 153 -15.61 11.28 -5.79
N MET A 154 -14.45 11.27 -5.12
CA MET A 154 -14.37 11.57 -3.68
C MET A 154 -14.83 12.99 -3.37
N SER A 155 -14.50 13.97 -4.22
CA SER A 155 -14.97 15.35 -4.06
C SER A 155 -16.49 15.46 -4.21
N GLN A 156 -17.08 14.77 -5.19
CA GLN A 156 -18.53 14.71 -5.37
C GLN A 156 -19.24 14.04 -4.19
N MET A 157 -18.69 12.93 -3.69
CA MET A 157 -19.20 12.22 -2.52
C MET A 157 -19.18 13.12 -1.27
N LEU A 158 -18.08 13.86 -1.06
CA LEU A 158 -17.95 14.79 0.07
C LEU A 158 -18.97 15.93 -0.03
N GLU A 159 -19.19 16.49 -1.24
CA GLU A 159 -20.16 17.55 -1.46
C GLU A 159 -21.59 17.04 -1.24
N ALA A 160 -21.95 15.89 -1.79
CA ALA A 160 -23.25 15.25 -1.57
C ALA A 160 -23.50 14.98 -0.09
N ASN A 161 -22.52 14.43 0.63
CA ASN A 161 -22.60 14.17 2.07
C ASN A 161 -22.81 15.47 2.88
N LYS A 162 -22.02 16.51 2.59
CA LYS A 162 -22.10 17.83 3.24
C LYS A 162 -23.46 18.49 3.04
N ASN A 163 -24.04 18.32 1.85
CA ASN A 163 -25.35 18.88 1.50
C ASN A 163 -26.50 17.97 1.95
N GLN A 164 -26.21 16.81 2.54
CA GLN A 164 -27.19 15.77 2.91
C GLN A 164 -28.03 15.31 1.70
N ASP A 165 -27.43 15.36 0.51
CA ASP A 165 -28.02 14.80 -0.71
C ASP A 165 -27.77 13.30 -0.78
N TRP A 166 -28.56 12.57 0.02
CA TRP A 166 -28.41 11.13 0.16
C TRP A 166 -28.71 10.37 -1.13
N VAL A 167 -29.57 10.92 -1.99
CA VAL A 167 -29.89 10.32 -3.29
C VAL A 167 -28.67 10.41 -4.20
N LEU A 168 -28.08 11.59 -4.33
CA LEU A 168 -26.87 11.76 -5.14
C LEU A 168 -25.71 10.92 -4.59
N LEU A 169 -25.53 10.89 -3.26
CA LEU A 169 -24.49 10.07 -2.64
C LEU A 169 -24.68 8.58 -2.94
N ALA A 170 -25.90 8.07 -2.83
CA ALA A 170 -26.24 6.69 -3.17
C ALA A 170 -25.97 6.39 -4.64
N ASP A 171 -26.30 7.32 -5.54
CA ASP A 171 -26.08 7.15 -6.98
C ASP A 171 -24.58 7.13 -7.32
N ILE A 172 -23.77 7.98 -6.71
CA ILE A 172 -22.31 7.95 -6.88
C ILE A 172 -21.74 6.60 -6.39
N LEU A 173 -22.16 6.14 -5.21
CA LEU A 173 -21.70 4.85 -4.65
C LEU A 173 -22.02 3.68 -5.57
N GLU A 174 -23.24 3.59 -6.08
CA GLU A 174 -23.68 2.47 -6.90
C GLU A 174 -23.22 2.55 -8.35
N TYR A 175 -23.38 3.71 -9.00
CA TYR A 175 -23.19 3.81 -10.46
C TYR A 175 -21.81 4.27 -10.88
N GLU A 176 -21.02 4.86 -9.97
CA GLU A 176 -19.67 5.33 -10.27
C GLU A 176 -18.59 4.53 -9.51
N MET A 177 -18.74 4.37 -8.19
CA MET A 177 -17.71 3.71 -7.37
C MET A 177 -17.65 2.20 -7.61
N ILE A 178 -18.78 1.50 -7.68
CA ILE A 178 -18.82 0.07 -7.96
C ILE A 178 -18.15 -0.26 -9.32
N PRO A 179 -18.51 0.38 -10.46
CA PRO A 179 -17.83 0.14 -11.72
C PRO A 179 -16.34 0.46 -11.65
N PHE A 180 -15.94 1.57 -11.00
CA PHE A 180 -14.54 1.95 -10.83
C PHE A 180 -13.72 0.86 -10.13
N TYR A 181 -14.22 0.31 -9.03
CA TYR A 181 -13.49 -0.74 -8.29
C TYR A 181 -13.57 -2.12 -8.98
N LYS A 182 -14.60 -2.41 -9.78
CA LYS A 182 -14.63 -3.59 -10.66
C LYS A 182 -13.57 -3.52 -11.77
N GLU A 183 -13.28 -2.33 -12.31
CA GLU A 183 -12.14 -2.14 -13.22
C GLU A 183 -10.82 -2.48 -12.54
N TRP A 184 -10.59 -1.99 -11.30
CA TRP A 184 -9.42 -2.33 -10.51
C TRP A 184 -9.31 -3.83 -10.23
N GLN A 185 -10.40 -4.50 -9.88
CA GLN A 185 -10.43 -5.95 -9.68
C GLN A 185 -9.96 -6.69 -10.93
N THR A 186 -10.36 -6.23 -12.11
CA THR A 186 -9.93 -6.80 -13.40
C THR A 186 -8.43 -6.58 -13.63
N ILE A 187 -7.90 -5.39 -13.35
CA ILE A 187 -6.49 -5.06 -13.52
C ILE A 187 -5.63 -5.91 -12.58
N LEU A 188 -5.94 -5.90 -11.29
CA LEU A 188 -5.17 -6.65 -10.29
C LEU A 188 -5.21 -8.17 -10.54
N SER A 189 -6.33 -8.70 -11.03
CA SER A 189 -6.45 -10.12 -11.40
C SER A 189 -5.53 -10.48 -12.57
N LYS A 190 -5.34 -9.59 -13.54
CA LYS A 190 -4.40 -9.79 -14.66
C LYS A 190 -2.95 -9.72 -14.18
N LEU A 191 -2.62 -8.81 -13.26
CA LEU A 191 -1.27 -8.71 -12.67
C LEU A 191 -0.93 -9.94 -11.83
N LYS A 192 -1.91 -10.51 -11.12
CA LYS A 192 -1.72 -11.74 -10.33
C LYS A 192 -1.48 -12.97 -11.20
N ASN A 193 -2.10 -13.02 -12.39
CA ASN A 193 -2.02 -14.16 -13.33
C ASN A 193 -1.59 -13.66 -14.72
N PRO A 194 -0.33 -13.24 -14.88
CA PRO A 194 0.17 -12.89 -16.20
C PRO A 194 0.20 -14.14 -17.10
N HIS A 195 -0.50 -14.08 -18.23
CA HIS A 195 -0.55 -15.15 -19.24
C HIS A 195 0.76 -15.22 -20.03
#